data_826d665ab52292d1393bfddf2a4b5df1
#
_entry.id   826d665ab52292d1393bfddf2a4b5df1
#
_cell.length_a   1.000
_cell.length_b   1.000
_cell.length_c   1.000
_cell.angle_alpha   90.00
_cell.angle_beta   90.00
_cell.angle_gamma   90.00
#
_symmetry.space_group_name_H-M   'P 1'
#
loop_
_entity.id
_entity.type
_entity.pdbx_description
1 polymer ?
#
loop_
_entity_poly.entity_id
_entity_poly.type
_entity_poly.pdbx_seq_one_letter_code
_entity_poly.pdbx_strand_id
1 'polypeptide(L)'
;MREVLPLGAHHSFEVVGHTGLLNDAINMTRAGGNVCAVGVPDLTATVTYGFQSLHQNKQLMGIRAGGAKPRKDFPMLADLYMRGKLKLDEMISNTAGLDGIQDAFDAMKSGTEARTVLLPHG
;
A
#
# COMPACT_ATOMS: atom_id res chain seq x y z
N MET A 1 -16.09 -9.00 -5.56
CA MET A 1 -15.17 -8.55 -6.64
C MET A 1 -15.42 -9.24 -7.99
N ARG A 2 -15.59 -10.56 -8.06
CA ARG A 2 -15.89 -11.25 -9.34
C ARG A 2 -17.23 -10.88 -9.97
N GLU A 3 -18.16 -10.36 -9.21
CA GLU A 3 -19.41 -9.77 -9.73
C GLU A 3 -19.15 -8.51 -10.56
N VAL A 4 -18.12 -7.72 -10.17
CA VAL A 4 -17.73 -6.47 -10.86
C VAL A 4 -16.67 -6.72 -11.93
N LEU A 5 -15.73 -7.66 -11.66
CA LEU A 5 -14.65 -8.04 -12.55
C LEU A 5 -14.65 -9.57 -12.74
N PRO A 6 -15.48 -10.11 -13.63
CA PRO A 6 -15.64 -11.57 -13.80
C PRO A 6 -14.34 -12.30 -14.13
N LEU A 7 -13.46 -11.68 -14.91
CA LEU A 7 -12.16 -12.24 -15.29
C LEU A 7 -11.06 -11.96 -14.24
N GLY A 8 -11.32 -11.12 -13.24
CA GLY A 8 -10.36 -10.65 -12.24
C GLY A 8 -9.65 -9.34 -12.64
N ALA A 9 -8.88 -8.80 -11.70
CA ALA A 9 -8.15 -7.54 -11.88
C ALA A 9 -6.91 -7.71 -12.77
N HIS A 10 -6.58 -6.68 -13.56
CA HIS A 10 -5.33 -6.64 -14.34
C HIS A 10 -4.11 -6.49 -13.43
N HIS A 11 -4.25 -5.67 -12.39
CA HIS A 11 -3.23 -5.41 -11.38
C HIS A 11 -3.87 -5.45 -10.00
N SER A 12 -3.22 -6.13 -9.06
CA SER A 12 -3.61 -6.15 -7.65
C SER A 12 -2.42 -5.72 -6.80
N PHE A 13 -2.70 -4.92 -5.78
CA PHE A 13 -1.68 -4.38 -4.87
C PHE A 13 -2.02 -4.82 -3.45
N GLU A 14 -1.08 -5.47 -2.79
CA GLU A 14 -1.11 -5.72 -1.37
C GLU A 14 -0.19 -4.71 -0.69
N VAL A 15 -0.73 -3.85 0.19
CA VAL A 15 -0.02 -2.71 0.75
C VAL A 15 -0.01 -2.69 2.29
N VAL A 16 -0.49 -3.76 2.91
CA VAL A 16 -0.56 -3.92 4.38
C VAL A 16 0.60 -4.75 4.91
N GLY A 17 1.05 -5.76 4.15
CA GLY A 17 2.03 -6.75 4.57
C GLY A 17 1.38 -7.98 5.21
N HIS A 18 0.12 -8.29 4.87
CA HIS A 18 -0.60 -9.43 5.43
C HIS A 18 -0.67 -10.57 4.42
N THR A 19 -0.20 -11.76 4.84
CA THR A 19 -0.09 -12.94 3.96
C THR A 19 -1.41 -13.40 3.37
N GLY A 20 -2.50 -13.32 4.14
CA GLY A 20 -3.85 -13.62 3.66
C GLY A 20 -4.30 -12.67 2.56
N LEU A 21 -4.05 -11.36 2.72
CA LEU A 21 -4.38 -10.36 1.70
C LEU A 21 -3.57 -10.55 0.43
N LEU A 22 -2.32 -10.99 0.53
CA LEU A 22 -1.52 -11.32 -0.64
C LEU A 22 -2.08 -12.53 -1.39
N ASN A 23 -2.54 -13.56 -0.67
CA ASN A 23 -3.24 -14.69 -1.29
C ASN A 23 -4.52 -14.24 -1.99
N ASP A 24 -5.30 -13.37 -1.37
CA ASP A 24 -6.50 -12.81 -1.99
C ASP A 24 -6.16 -12.02 -3.25
N ALA A 25 -5.11 -11.20 -3.21
CA ALA A 25 -4.62 -10.46 -4.37
C ALA A 25 -4.23 -11.40 -5.53
N ILE A 26 -3.52 -12.51 -5.24
CA ILE A 26 -3.18 -13.54 -6.23
C ILE A 26 -4.44 -14.15 -6.85
N ASN A 27 -5.41 -14.51 -6.02
CA ASN A 27 -6.65 -15.16 -6.46
C ASN A 27 -7.58 -14.21 -7.24
N MET A 28 -7.57 -12.92 -6.90
CA MET A 28 -8.39 -11.91 -7.57
C MET A 28 -7.78 -11.40 -8.88
N THR A 29 -6.50 -11.62 -9.10
CA THR A 29 -5.82 -11.22 -10.33
C THR A 29 -6.16 -12.20 -11.46
N ARG A 30 -6.45 -11.66 -12.66
CA ARG A 30 -6.74 -12.48 -13.85
C ARG A 30 -5.50 -13.18 -14.39
N ALA A 31 -5.69 -14.14 -15.28
CA ALA A 31 -4.60 -14.69 -16.08
C ALA A 31 -3.87 -13.58 -16.85
N GLY A 32 -2.53 -13.64 -16.88
CA GLY A 32 -1.65 -12.62 -17.46
C GLY A 32 -1.59 -11.30 -16.66
N GLY A 33 -2.16 -11.24 -15.46
CA GLY A 33 -2.14 -10.06 -14.62
C GLY A 33 -0.96 -10.00 -13.65
N ASN A 34 -0.79 -8.86 -12.98
CA ASN A 34 0.31 -8.58 -12.08
C ASN A 34 -0.17 -8.44 -10.64
N VAL A 35 0.54 -9.04 -9.71
CA VAL A 35 0.35 -8.90 -8.26
C VAL A 35 1.57 -8.19 -7.68
N CYS A 36 1.35 -7.06 -7.04
CA CYS A 36 2.39 -6.24 -6.43
C CYS A 36 2.30 -6.33 -4.91
N ALA A 37 3.28 -6.97 -4.28
CA ALA A 37 3.45 -7.02 -2.83
C ALA A 37 4.29 -5.80 -2.39
N VAL A 38 3.63 -4.78 -1.86
CA VAL A 38 4.23 -3.50 -1.43
C VAL A 38 4.33 -3.43 0.09
N GLY A 39 3.33 -4.02 0.80
CA GLY A 39 3.30 -4.07 2.25
C GLY A 39 4.52 -4.80 2.81
N VAL A 40 4.95 -4.39 4.01
CA VAL A 40 6.09 -5.01 4.69
C VAL A 40 5.57 -6.05 5.68
N PRO A 41 5.71 -7.35 5.37
CA PRO A 41 5.27 -8.40 6.27
C PRO A 41 6.26 -8.60 7.43
N ASP A 42 5.87 -9.42 8.41
CA ASP A 42 6.80 -9.97 9.39
C ASP A 42 7.94 -10.72 8.69
N LEU A 43 9.16 -10.65 9.26
CA LEU A 43 10.35 -11.25 8.67
C LEU A 43 10.26 -12.78 8.49
N THR A 44 9.42 -13.42 9.30
CA THR A 44 9.19 -14.88 9.27
C THR A 44 7.95 -15.26 8.46
N ALA A 45 7.22 -14.27 7.94
CA ALA A 45 5.98 -14.51 7.22
C ALA A 45 6.22 -15.33 5.96
N THR A 46 5.38 -16.34 5.76
CA THR A 46 5.40 -17.19 4.57
C THR A 46 4.05 -17.12 3.86
N VAL A 47 4.08 -17.20 2.55
CA VAL A 47 2.86 -17.28 1.73
C VAL A 47 2.87 -18.57 0.95
N THR A 48 1.78 -19.32 1.07
CA THR A 48 1.55 -20.52 0.27
C THR A 48 0.42 -20.25 -0.71
N TYR A 49 0.66 -20.47 -1.98
CA TYR A 49 -0.35 -20.33 -3.04
C TYR A 49 -0.33 -21.55 -3.96
N GLY A 50 -1.47 -21.79 -4.62
CA GLY A 50 -1.57 -22.86 -5.60
C GLY A 50 -0.69 -22.57 -6.82
N PHE A 51 0.19 -23.50 -7.20
CA PHE A 51 1.08 -23.35 -8.36
C PHE A 51 0.31 -23.01 -9.64
N GLN A 52 -0.88 -23.56 -9.83
CA GLN A 52 -1.75 -23.26 -10.95
C GLN A 52 -2.06 -21.77 -11.12
N SER A 53 -2.09 -21.01 -10.02
CA SER A 53 -2.32 -19.56 -10.09
C SER A 53 -1.21 -18.82 -10.84
N LEU A 54 0.05 -19.21 -10.63
CA LEU A 54 1.18 -18.64 -11.40
C LEU A 54 1.28 -19.20 -12.80
N HIS A 55 0.90 -20.48 -12.99
CA HIS A 55 0.94 -21.11 -14.30
C HIS A 55 0.00 -20.43 -15.35
N GLN A 56 -0.89 -19.58 -14.88
CA GLN A 56 -1.73 -18.71 -15.72
C GLN A 56 -1.00 -17.44 -16.22
N ASN A 57 0.30 -17.44 -16.34
CA ASN A 57 1.13 -16.27 -16.72
C ASN A 57 0.96 -15.05 -15.78
N LYS A 58 0.56 -15.26 -14.52
CA LYS A 58 0.55 -14.19 -13.53
C LYS A 58 1.97 -13.86 -13.10
N GLN A 59 2.22 -12.60 -12.81
CA GLN A 59 3.48 -12.13 -12.24
C GLN A 59 3.25 -11.72 -10.80
N LEU A 60 4.10 -12.23 -9.89
CA LEU A 60 4.15 -11.81 -8.50
C LEU A 60 5.46 -11.06 -8.26
N MET A 61 5.35 -9.80 -7.85
CA MET A 61 6.50 -8.91 -7.67
C MET A 61 6.50 -8.32 -6.27
N GLY A 62 7.63 -8.43 -5.58
CA GLY A 62 7.90 -7.65 -4.36
C GLY A 62 8.40 -6.25 -4.75
N ILE A 63 7.82 -5.22 -4.15
CA ILE A 63 8.16 -3.83 -4.43
C ILE A 63 8.51 -3.14 -3.11
N ARG A 64 9.80 -2.91 -2.89
CA ARG A 64 10.26 -2.18 -1.71
C ARG A 64 10.20 -0.68 -1.96
N ALA A 65 9.52 0.05 -1.06
CA ALA A 65 9.37 1.51 -1.12
C ALA A 65 8.92 2.02 -2.52
N GLY A 66 8.01 1.27 -3.19
CA GLY A 66 7.51 1.63 -4.51
C GLY A 66 8.56 1.57 -5.64
N GLY A 67 9.75 0.99 -5.40
CA GLY A 67 10.87 1.05 -6.34
C GLY A 67 11.40 2.48 -6.54
N ALA A 68 11.16 3.36 -5.57
CA ALA A 68 11.42 4.79 -5.65
C ALA A 68 12.91 5.10 -5.92
N LYS A 69 13.13 6.08 -6.78
CA LYS A 69 14.42 6.72 -7.03
C LYS A 69 14.39 8.13 -6.41
N PRO A 70 14.80 8.31 -5.13
CA PRO A 70 14.56 9.54 -4.37
C PRO A 70 14.97 10.82 -5.09
N ARG A 71 16.12 10.83 -5.74
CA ARG A 71 16.61 12.00 -6.46
C ARG A 71 15.77 12.42 -7.67
N LYS A 72 14.97 11.50 -8.22
CA LYS A 72 14.05 11.74 -9.33
C LYS A 72 12.63 11.94 -8.84
N ASP A 73 12.19 11.03 -7.98
CA ASP A 73 10.77 10.93 -7.64
C ASP A 73 10.34 12.01 -6.64
N PHE A 74 11.19 12.40 -5.67
CA PHE A 74 10.83 13.46 -4.72
C PHE A 74 10.65 14.82 -5.40
N PRO A 75 11.55 15.30 -6.25
CA PRO A 75 11.31 16.54 -6.98
C PRO A 75 10.06 16.48 -7.86
N MET A 76 9.80 15.37 -8.51
CA MET A 76 8.60 15.17 -9.33
C MET A 76 7.33 15.23 -8.48
N LEU A 77 7.29 14.54 -7.33
CA LEU A 77 6.14 14.56 -6.43
C LEU A 77 5.91 15.95 -5.84
N ALA A 78 6.98 16.66 -5.46
CA ALA A 78 6.90 18.04 -5.00
C ALA A 78 6.32 18.97 -6.07
N ASP A 79 6.77 18.86 -7.32
CA ASP A 79 6.21 19.64 -8.43
C ASP A 79 4.73 19.34 -8.67
N LEU A 80 4.33 18.07 -8.60
CA LEU A 80 2.92 17.68 -8.70
C LEU A 80 2.08 18.27 -7.57
N TYR A 81 2.58 18.26 -6.34
CA TYR A 81 1.93 18.89 -5.19
C TYR A 81 1.81 20.41 -5.38
N MET A 82 2.90 21.10 -5.73
CA MET A 82 2.89 22.55 -5.95
C MET A 82 1.95 22.99 -7.08
N ARG A 83 1.69 22.12 -8.04
CA ARG A 83 0.68 22.35 -9.12
C ARG A 83 -0.75 21.92 -8.74
N GLY A 84 -0.98 21.50 -7.51
CA GLY A 84 -2.30 21.04 -7.05
C GLY A 84 -2.77 19.71 -7.69
N LYS A 85 -1.87 18.97 -8.33
CA LYS A 85 -2.16 17.67 -8.96
C LYS A 85 -2.00 16.49 -8.00
N LEU A 86 -1.26 16.65 -6.93
CA LEU A 86 -1.08 15.69 -5.85
C LEU A 86 -1.66 16.28 -4.57
N LYS A 87 -2.70 15.67 -4.07
CA LYS A 87 -3.40 16.09 -2.87
C LYS A 87 -2.78 15.41 -1.66
N LEU A 88 -1.96 16.12 -0.89
CA LEU A 88 -1.34 15.62 0.34
C LEU A 88 -2.01 16.17 1.60
N ASP A 89 -2.42 17.43 1.59
CA ASP A 89 -3.01 18.08 2.75
C ASP A 89 -4.34 17.43 3.15
N GLU A 90 -5.14 17.03 2.18
CA GLU A 90 -6.43 16.35 2.40
C GLU A 90 -6.26 14.94 2.99
N MET A 91 -5.05 14.39 2.95
CA MET A 91 -4.73 13.09 3.58
C MET A 91 -4.38 13.21 5.05
N ILE A 92 -4.18 14.42 5.57
CA ILE A 92 -3.89 14.66 6.98
C ILE A 92 -5.22 14.68 7.73
N SER A 93 -5.45 13.66 8.56
CA SER A 93 -6.67 13.56 9.37
C SER A 93 -6.57 14.37 10.65
N ASN A 94 -5.36 14.46 11.22
CA ASN A 94 -5.12 15.11 12.50
C ASN A 94 -3.69 15.62 12.63
N THR A 95 -3.49 16.58 13.54
CA THR A 95 -2.16 17.07 13.94
C THR A 95 -2.03 17.02 15.47
N ALA A 96 -0.85 16.68 15.98
CA ALA A 96 -0.58 16.62 17.40
C ALA A 96 0.86 17.06 17.71
N GLY A 97 1.12 17.46 18.95
CA GLY A 97 2.48 17.63 19.46
C GLY A 97 3.17 16.28 19.69
N LEU A 98 4.45 16.31 20.05
CA LEU A 98 5.20 15.06 20.32
C LEU A 98 4.64 14.30 21.55
N ASP A 99 4.02 14.99 22.49
CA ASP A 99 3.34 14.40 23.65
C ASP A 99 2.12 13.54 23.25
N GLY A 100 1.50 13.83 22.11
CA GLY A 100 0.37 13.08 21.56
C GLY A 100 0.74 11.83 20.74
N ILE A 101 2.02 11.41 20.72
CA ILE A 101 2.48 10.30 19.86
C ILE A 101 1.79 8.97 20.18
N GLN A 102 1.52 8.69 21.47
CA GLN A 102 0.86 7.44 21.86
C GLN A 102 -0.58 7.39 21.37
N ASP A 103 -1.32 8.47 21.52
CA ASP A 103 -2.70 8.58 21.05
C ASP A 103 -2.76 8.46 19.52
N ALA A 104 -1.78 9.03 18.80
CA ALA A 104 -1.67 8.90 17.36
C ALA A 104 -1.45 7.44 16.93
N PHE A 105 -0.61 6.67 17.64
CA PHE A 105 -0.45 5.23 17.37
C PHE A 105 -1.70 4.44 17.68
N ASP A 106 -2.42 4.76 18.72
CA ASP A 106 -3.64 4.04 19.08
C ASP A 106 -4.77 4.34 18.09
N ALA A 107 -4.90 5.59 17.63
CA ALA A 107 -5.81 5.96 16.55
C ALA A 107 -5.46 5.26 15.22
N MET A 108 -4.18 5.15 14.89
CA MET A 108 -3.73 4.41 13.70
C MET A 108 -4.08 2.92 13.79
N LYS A 109 -3.87 2.28 14.95
CA LYS A 109 -4.19 0.86 15.16
C LYS A 109 -5.69 0.57 15.11
N SER A 110 -6.51 1.50 15.62
CA SER A 110 -7.97 1.37 15.58
C SER A 110 -8.56 1.65 14.19
N GLY A 111 -7.76 2.22 13.26
CA GLY A 111 -8.20 2.59 11.92
C GLY A 111 -9.15 3.78 11.88
N THR A 112 -9.21 4.57 12.95
CA THR A 112 -10.08 5.76 13.02
C THR A 112 -9.51 6.95 12.27
N GLU A 113 -8.19 6.98 12.07
CA GLU A 113 -7.49 8.07 11.37
C GLU A 113 -6.58 7.52 10.27
N ALA A 114 -6.57 8.20 9.13
CA ALA A 114 -5.71 7.84 8.01
C ALA A 114 -4.26 8.28 8.26
N ARG A 115 -4.07 9.48 8.83
CA ARG A 115 -2.74 10.05 9.08
C ARG A 115 -2.79 11.14 10.13
N THR A 116 -2.01 10.99 11.18
CA THR A 116 -1.70 12.06 12.13
C THR A 116 -0.30 12.59 11.84
N VAL A 117 -0.15 13.90 11.71
CA VAL A 117 1.14 14.58 11.56
C VAL A 117 1.57 15.13 12.92
N LEU A 118 2.77 14.76 13.37
CA LEU A 118 3.33 15.30 14.60
C LEU A 118 4.10 16.59 14.32
N LEU A 119 3.80 17.64 15.07
CA LEU A 119 4.43 18.96 14.98
C LEU A 119 5.37 19.14 16.19
N PRO A 120 6.72 18.98 16.00
CA PRO A 120 7.68 19.00 17.12
C PRO A 120 7.78 20.36 17.82
N HIS A 121 7.34 21.42 17.17
CA HIS A 121 7.47 22.81 17.61
C HIS A 121 6.13 23.58 17.54
N GLY A 122 5.02 22.84 17.54
CA GLY A 122 3.67 23.43 17.51
C GLY A 122 3.16 23.84 18.87
#